data_deedfa60b0ff50e98e3d7e3e64ceee5c
#
_entry.id   deedfa60b0ff50e98e3d7e3e64ceee5c
#
_cell.length_a   1.000
_cell.length_b   1.000
_cell.length_c   1.000
_cell.angle_alpha   90.00
_cell.angle_beta   90.00
_cell.angle_gamma   90.00
#
_symmetry.space_group_name_H-M   'P 1'
#
loop_
_entity.id
_entity.type
_entity.pdbx_description
1 polymer ?
#
loop_
_entity_poly.entity_id
_entity_poly.type
_entity_poly.pdbx_seq_one_letter_code
_entity_poly.pdbx_strand_id
1 'polypeptide(L)'
;MSRSLKLAHRYALMLGALILMVPVANGQALTSDKGKFRDIVNGKQVGSEQFEIEPSGGDWVARGTSVVKAAQGPETHITSSLKLRSDGAPLHYEWTTVAGPKNATASIDFDNGTATVHLQVNGGKPFTQQFFFKTPVVAILDDNLYHQYAILADLYDWSKKGQQTFPVLIPQEMTPGTITVEALDPEDQGGKNLQRLKVHSQDLEITLYLDGRRLVRIAVPSANAEIVRE
;
A
#
# COMPACT_ATOMS: atom_id res chain seq x y z
N MET A 1 41.98 78.06 -19.51
CA MET A 1 42.35 76.88 -20.28
C MET A 1 42.43 75.74 -19.32
N SER A 2 41.44 74.87 -19.27
CA SER A 2 41.47 73.55 -18.56
C SER A 2 40.37 72.68 -19.08
N ARG A 3 40.68 71.54 -19.66
CA ARG A 3 39.79 70.60 -20.26
C ARG A 3 39.26 69.64 -19.20
N SER A 4 37.93 69.60 -19.01
CA SER A 4 37.24 68.66 -18.19
C SER A 4 37.11 67.31 -18.91
N LEU A 5 37.61 66.24 -18.31
CA LEU A 5 37.44 64.88 -18.79
C LEU A 5 36.22 64.30 -18.07
N LYS A 6 35.15 63.99 -18.81
CA LYS A 6 33.98 63.33 -18.32
C LYS A 6 34.18 61.78 -18.32
N LEU A 7 34.27 61.18 -17.18
CA LEU A 7 34.29 59.71 -17.00
C LEU A 7 32.91 59.21 -16.92
N ALA A 8 32.40 58.44 -17.91
CA ALA A 8 31.12 57.81 -17.92
C ALA A 8 31.22 56.42 -17.25
N HIS A 9 30.58 56.25 -16.08
CA HIS A 9 30.46 54.96 -15.44
C HIS A 9 29.25 54.21 -16.04
N ARG A 10 29.56 53.12 -16.75
CA ARG A 10 28.57 52.13 -17.19
C ARG A 10 28.33 51.16 -16.04
N TYR A 11 27.19 51.24 -15.36
CA TYR A 11 26.71 50.20 -14.45
C TYR A 11 26.06 49.09 -15.29
N ALA A 12 26.73 47.94 -15.36
CA ALA A 12 26.14 46.71 -15.87
C ALA A 12 25.31 46.06 -14.74
N LEU A 13 23.99 46.13 -14.86
CA LEU A 13 23.09 45.36 -14.02
C LEU A 13 23.18 43.87 -14.43
N MET A 14 23.87 43.06 -13.61
CA MET A 14 23.75 41.62 -13.69
C MET A 14 22.45 41.20 -12.97
N LEU A 15 21.43 40.88 -13.76
CA LEU A 15 20.22 40.24 -13.27
C LEU A 15 20.54 38.75 -13.04
N GLY A 16 20.91 38.39 -11.81
CA GLY A 16 21.07 36.99 -11.41
C GLY A 16 19.70 36.34 -11.33
N ALA A 17 19.35 35.50 -12.29
CA ALA A 17 18.17 34.64 -12.20
C ALA A 17 18.40 33.60 -11.10
N LEU A 18 17.80 33.81 -9.93
CA LEU A 18 17.74 32.82 -8.85
C LEU A 18 16.77 31.74 -9.29
N ILE A 19 17.30 30.64 -9.85
CA ILE A 19 16.49 29.43 -10.12
C ILE A 19 16.19 28.81 -8.75
N LEU A 20 14.98 29.05 -8.24
CA LEU A 20 14.41 28.33 -7.13
C LEU A 20 14.20 26.87 -7.59
N MET A 21 15.16 26.00 -7.29
CA MET A 21 14.93 24.55 -7.34
C MET A 21 13.90 24.21 -6.27
N VAL A 22 12.62 24.11 -6.68
CA VAL A 22 11.60 23.48 -5.87
C VAL A 22 12.02 22.02 -5.73
N PRO A 23 12.25 21.51 -4.51
CA PRO A 23 12.49 20.08 -4.34
C PRO A 23 11.24 19.37 -4.80
N VAL A 24 11.32 18.63 -5.91
CA VAL A 24 10.33 17.64 -6.28
C VAL A 24 10.35 16.64 -5.15
N ALA A 25 9.33 16.62 -4.33
CA ALA A 25 9.11 15.54 -3.37
C ALA A 25 8.99 14.27 -4.21
N ASN A 26 10.04 13.46 -4.23
CA ASN A 26 10.00 12.12 -4.79
C ASN A 26 9.09 11.28 -3.88
N GLY A 27 7.78 11.38 -4.09
CA GLY A 27 6.85 10.37 -3.63
C GLY A 27 7.36 9.06 -4.22
N GLN A 28 7.52 8.03 -3.39
CA GLN A 28 7.91 6.73 -3.92
C GLN A 28 6.83 6.26 -4.87
N ALA A 29 7.21 6.07 -6.14
CA ALA A 29 6.29 5.60 -7.16
C ALA A 29 5.89 4.16 -6.86
N LEU A 30 4.60 3.84 -6.97
CA LEU A 30 4.12 2.47 -6.93
C LEU A 30 4.82 1.64 -8.01
N THR A 31 4.96 0.34 -7.77
CA THR A 31 5.64 -0.59 -8.68
C THR A 31 4.62 -1.50 -9.34
N SER A 32 4.68 -1.60 -10.68
CA SER A 32 3.89 -2.61 -11.40
C SER A 32 4.32 -3.99 -10.98
N ASP A 33 3.37 -4.81 -10.58
CA ASP A 33 3.61 -6.17 -10.16
C ASP A 33 2.41 -7.06 -10.49
N LYS A 34 2.68 -8.32 -10.76
CA LYS A 34 1.66 -9.36 -10.90
C LYS A 34 2.21 -10.70 -10.46
N GLY A 35 1.36 -11.53 -9.92
CA GLY A 35 1.80 -12.83 -9.46
C GLY A 35 0.74 -13.60 -8.72
N LYS A 36 1.21 -14.62 -8.03
CA LYS A 36 0.39 -15.49 -7.23
C LYS A 36 1.09 -15.76 -5.90
N PHE A 37 0.31 -15.77 -4.83
CA PHE A 37 0.74 -16.18 -3.50
C PHE A 37 0.06 -17.48 -3.09
N ARG A 38 0.78 -18.30 -2.31
CA ARG A 38 0.24 -19.40 -1.53
C ARG A 38 0.19 -18.99 -0.07
N ASP A 39 -0.94 -19.25 0.56
CA ASP A 39 -1.12 -19.06 1.99
C ASP A 39 -0.91 -20.39 2.70
N ILE A 40 0.05 -20.45 3.63
CA ILE A 40 0.49 -21.66 4.32
C ILE A 40 0.33 -21.42 5.83
N VAL A 41 -0.48 -22.23 6.48
CA VAL A 41 -0.66 -22.21 7.93
C VAL A 41 -0.30 -23.59 8.51
N ASN A 42 0.55 -23.62 9.52
CA ASN A 42 1.05 -24.87 10.12
C ASN A 42 1.63 -25.85 9.06
N GLY A 43 2.34 -25.32 8.05
CA GLY A 43 2.94 -26.09 6.97
C GLY A 43 1.96 -26.64 5.93
N LYS A 44 0.66 -26.30 6.00
CA LYS A 44 -0.37 -26.71 5.04
C LYS A 44 -0.86 -25.54 4.24
N GLN A 45 -0.98 -25.71 2.93
CA GLN A 45 -1.62 -24.69 2.10
C GLN A 45 -3.11 -24.60 2.39
N VAL A 46 -3.56 -23.43 2.83
CA VAL A 46 -4.94 -23.11 3.18
C VAL A 46 -5.58 -22.12 2.21
N GLY A 47 -4.80 -21.47 1.35
CA GLY A 47 -5.32 -20.49 0.40
C GLY A 47 -4.35 -20.17 -0.72
N SER A 48 -4.79 -19.30 -1.60
CA SER A 48 -3.96 -18.67 -2.63
C SER A 48 -4.59 -17.38 -3.09
N GLU A 49 -3.75 -16.46 -3.53
CA GLU A 49 -4.15 -15.20 -4.15
C GLU A 49 -3.49 -15.06 -5.53
N GLN A 50 -4.23 -14.60 -6.52
CA GLN A 50 -3.70 -14.08 -7.78
C GLN A 50 -3.95 -12.58 -7.83
N PHE A 51 -2.95 -11.79 -8.25
CA PHE A 51 -3.05 -10.35 -8.22
C PHE A 51 -2.33 -9.67 -9.39
N GLU A 52 -2.70 -8.41 -9.61
CA GLU A 52 -2.06 -7.50 -10.55
C GLU A 52 -2.12 -6.07 -10.02
N ILE A 53 -0.99 -5.34 -10.09
CA ILE A 53 -0.83 -3.92 -9.76
C ILE A 53 -0.29 -3.24 -11.01
N GLU A 54 -1.03 -2.29 -11.58
CA GLU A 54 -0.68 -1.68 -12.85
C GLU A 54 -1.07 -0.19 -12.92
N PRO A 55 -0.36 0.64 -13.70
CA PRO A 55 -0.77 2.01 -13.96
C PRO A 55 -2.03 2.02 -14.84
N SER A 56 -2.94 2.97 -14.59
CA SER A 56 -4.19 3.12 -15.30
C SER A 56 -4.61 4.59 -15.37
N GLY A 57 -4.46 5.22 -16.55
CA GLY A 57 -4.96 6.59 -16.81
C GLY A 57 -4.33 7.69 -15.94
N GLY A 58 -3.07 7.54 -15.53
CA GLY A 58 -2.37 8.46 -14.63
C GLY A 58 -2.48 8.08 -13.14
N ASP A 59 -3.37 7.17 -12.81
CA ASP A 59 -3.56 6.54 -11.51
C ASP A 59 -2.98 5.12 -11.51
N TRP A 60 -3.25 4.36 -10.46
CA TRP A 60 -2.91 2.95 -10.31
C TRP A 60 -4.15 2.13 -9.97
N VAL A 61 -4.15 0.89 -10.41
CA VAL A 61 -5.19 -0.09 -10.05
C VAL A 61 -4.50 -1.37 -9.57
N ALA A 62 -4.90 -1.82 -8.38
CA ALA A 62 -4.50 -3.11 -7.83
C ALA A 62 -5.72 -4.02 -7.73
N ARG A 63 -5.64 -5.22 -8.30
CA ARG A 63 -6.70 -6.23 -8.27
C ARG A 63 -6.18 -7.50 -7.63
N GLY A 64 -7.01 -8.13 -6.81
CA GLY A 64 -6.72 -9.41 -6.20
C GLY A 64 -7.91 -10.36 -6.28
N THR A 65 -7.62 -11.65 -6.47
CA THR A 65 -8.58 -12.73 -6.34
C THR A 65 -7.98 -13.78 -5.42
N SER A 66 -8.62 -14.00 -4.28
CA SER A 66 -8.17 -14.96 -3.27
C SER A 66 -9.18 -16.08 -3.10
N VAL A 67 -8.66 -17.28 -2.83
CA VAL A 67 -9.43 -18.47 -2.44
C VAL A 67 -8.86 -18.99 -1.14
N VAL A 68 -9.72 -19.09 -0.12
CA VAL A 68 -9.33 -19.58 1.21
C VAL A 68 -10.13 -20.85 1.51
N LYS A 69 -9.44 -21.89 1.90
CA LYS A 69 -10.03 -23.18 2.26
C LYS A 69 -10.21 -23.24 3.77
N ALA A 70 -11.46 -23.24 4.21
CA ALA A 70 -11.76 -23.51 5.60
C ALA A 70 -11.47 -24.98 5.94
N ALA A 71 -11.05 -25.26 7.18
CA ALA A 71 -10.87 -26.64 7.66
C ALA A 71 -12.19 -27.43 7.58
N GLN A 72 -13.31 -26.74 7.70
CA GLN A 72 -14.67 -27.26 7.54
C GLN A 72 -15.54 -26.17 6.89
N GLY A 73 -16.38 -26.56 5.94
CA GLY A 73 -17.29 -25.64 5.24
C GLY A 73 -16.86 -25.31 3.81
N PRO A 74 -17.58 -24.39 3.15
CA PRO A 74 -17.29 -23.99 1.80
C PRO A 74 -15.98 -23.17 1.71
N GLU A 75 -15.35 -23.21 0.55
CA GLU A 75 -14.26 -22.27 0.22
C GLU A 75 -14.80 -20.84 0.22
N THR A 76 -13.96 -19.90 0.65
CA THR A 76 -14.24 -18.47 0.56
C THR A 76 -13.51 -17.90 -0.65
N HIS A 77 -14.25 -17.26 -1.54
CA HIS A 77 -13.74 -16.55 -2.68
C HIS A 77 -13.81 -15.04 -2.40
N ILE A 78 -12.70 -14.36 -2.57
CA ILE A 78 -12.59 -12.91 -2.34
C ILE A 78 -12.06 -12.26 -3.63
N THR A 79 -12.67 -11.18 -4.06
CA THR A 79 -12.16 -10.34 -5.13
C THR A 79 -12.05 -8.90 -4.64
N SER A 80 -11.02 -8.20 -5.09
CA SER A 80 -10.83 -6.79 -4.74
C SER A 80 -10.33 -5.98 -5.92
N SER A 81 -10.63 -4.69 -5.90
CA SER A 81 -10.10 -3.69 -6.81
C SER A 81 -9.85 -2.39 -6.04
N LEU A 82 -8.60 -1.97 -5.97
CA LEU A 82 -8.17 -0.74 -5.31
C LEU A 82 -7.61 0.23 -6.34
N LYS A 83 -8.24 1.38 -6.48
CA LYS A 83 -7.74 2.50 -7.28
C LYS A 83 -6.97 3.47 -6.38
N LEU A 84 -5.75 3.85 -6.82
CA LEU A 84 -4.84 4.70 -6.09
C LEU A 84 -4.32 5.83 -6.97
N ARG A 85 -4.09 6.99 -6.39
CA ARG A 85 -3.30 8.04 -7.02
C ARG A 85 -1.83 7.63 -7.13
N SER A 86 -1.08 8.36 -7.94
CA SER A 86 0.37 8.14 -8.12
C SER A 86 1.19 8.28 -6.82
N ASP A 87 0.67 9.00 -5.81
CA ASP A 87 1.28 9.14 -4.48
C ASP A 87 0.87 8.02 -3.50
N GLY A 88 0.09 7.04 -3.97
CA GLY A 88 -0.37 5.90 -3.18
C GLY A 88 -1.62 6.18 -2.34
N ALA A 89 -2.22 7.38 -2.42
CA ALA A 89 -3.47 7.65 -1.73
C ALA A 89 -4.63 6.90 -2.39
N PRO A 90 -5.46 6.16 -1.65
CA PRO A 90 -6.63 5.48 -2.20
C PRO A 90 -7.64 6.48 -2.74
N LEU A 91 -8.30 6.11 -3.84
CA LEU A 91 -9.41 6.84 -4.45
C LEU A 91 -10.70 6.07 -4.32
N HIS A 92 -10.64 4.77 -4.59
CA HIS A 92 -11.80 3.90 -4.54
C HIS A 92 -11.36 2.47 -4.25
N TYR A 93 -12.13 1.77 -3.45
CA TYR A 93 -11.90 0.35 -3.15
C TYR A 93 -13.20 -0.42 -3.20
N GLU A 94 -13.18 -1.55 -3.86
CA GLU A 94 -14.28 -2.51 -3.89
C GLU A 94 -13.78 -3.89 -3.49
N TRP A 95 -14.58 -4.61 -2.71
CA TRP A 95 -14.37 -6.03 -2.49
C TRP A 95 -15.69 -6.81 -2.45
N THR A 96 -15.58 -8.06 -2.79
CA THR A 96 -16.67 -9.02 -2.69
C THR A 96 -16.14 -10.30 -2.06
N THR A 97 -16.88 -10.87 -1.13
CA THR A 97 -16.61 -12.20 -0.57
C THR A 97 -17.82 -13.11 -0.71
N VAL A 98 -17.56 -14.37 -1.05
CA VAL A 98 -18.57 -15.42 -1.20
C VAL A 98 -18.10 -16.69 -0.51
N ALA A 99 -18.90 -17.20 0.42
CA ALA A 99 -18.63 -18.45 1.15
C ALA A 99 -19.92 -19.29 1.20
N GLY A 100 -20.13 -20.15 0.20
CA GLY A 100 -21.38 -20.88 0.02
C GLY A 100 -22.57 -19.92 -0.18
N PRO A 101 -23.62 -19.99 0.67
CA PRO A 101 -24.77 -19.09 0.56
C PRO A 101 -24.52 -17.69 1.14
N LYS A 102 -23.42 -17.46 1.82
CA LYS A 102 -23.06 -16.17 2.43
C LYS A 102 -22.28 -15.33 1.45
N ASN A 103 -22.64 -14.06 1.34
CA ASN A 103 -21.89 -13.09 0.55
C ASN A 103 -21.88 -11.73 1.24
N ALA A 104 -20.85 -10.95 0.95
CA ALA A 104 -20.77 -9.54 1.32
C ALA A 104 -20.03 -8.76 0.23
N THR A 105 -20.42 -7.51 0.06
CA THR A 105 -19.79 -6.57 -0.86
C THR A 105 -19.57 -5.25 -0.13
N ALA A 106 -18.44 -4.61 -0.38
CA ALA A 106 -18.21 -3.24 0.04
C ALA A 106 -17.69 -2.40 -1.12
N SER A 107 -18.10 -1.14 -1.11
CA SER A 107 -17.57 -0.06 -1.93
C SER A 107 -17.15 1.08 -1.01
N ILE A 108 -15.95 1.61 -1.21
CA ILE A 108 -15.37 2.66 -0.37
C ILE A 108 -14.86 3.76 -1.25
N ASP A 109 -15.38 4.97 -1.06
CA ASP A 109 -14.90 6.17 -1.70
C ASP A 109 -14.02 6.97 -0.74
N PHE A 110 -12.88 7.44 -1.23
CA PHE A 110 -11.91 8.22 -0.47
C PHE A 110 -11.84 9.65 -0.99
N ASP A 111 -12.04 10.61 -0.09
CA ASP A 111 -11.88 12.03 -0.37
C ASP A 111 -11.14 12.73 0.79
N ASN A 112 -9.93 13.24 0.51
CA ASN A 112 -9.11 14.03 1.43
C ASN A 112 -9.01 13.45 2.86
N GLY A 113 -8.80 12.11 2.96
CA GLY A 113 -8.68 11.42 4.25
C GLY A 113 -10.03 11.02 4.86
N THR A 114 -11.13 11.23 4.17
CA THR A 114 -12.43 10.64 4.55
C THR A 114 -12.66 9.38 3.73
N ALA A 115 -12.95 8.26 4.40
CA ALA A 115 -13.39 7.02 3.76
C ALA A 115 -14.87 6.83 4.02
N THR A 116 -15.69 6.80 2.96
CA THR A 116 -17.13 6.51 3.03
C THR A 116 -17.36 5.07 2.57
N VAL A 117 -17.72 4.20 3.50
CA VAL A 117 -17.91 2.76 3.27
C VAL A 117 -19.39 2.46 3.08
N HIS A 118 -19.71 1.73 2.02
CA HIS A 118 -21.02 1.13 1.76
C HIS A 118 -20.87 -0.39 1.79
N LEU A 119 -21.40 -1.03 2.81
CA LEU A 119 -21.34 -2.47 3.03
C LEU A 119 -22.72 -3.10 2.86
N GLN A 120 -22.80 -4.20 2.12
CA GLN A 120 -24.00 -5.02 2.00
C GLN A 120 -23.67 -6.49 2.31
N VAL A 121 -24.45 -7.11 3.17
CA VAL A 121 -24.28 -8.51 3.58
C VAL A 121 -25.51 -9.31 3.22
N ASN A 122 -25.33 -10.44 2.52
CA ASN A 122 -26.38 -11.37 2.11
C ASN A 122 -27.59 -10.71 1.43
N GLY A 123 -27.34 -9.67 0.60
CA GLY A 123 -28.40 -8.91 -0.08
C GLY A 123 -29.31 -8.09 0.86
N GLY A 124 -28.93 -7.95 2.12
CA GLY A 124 -29.63 -7.11 3.11
C GLY A 124 -29.58 -5.62 2.79
N LYS A 125 -30.11 -4.80 3.68
CA LYS A 125 -30.02 -3.33 3.52
C LYS A 125 -28.56 -2.91 3.59
N PRO A 126 -28.10 -2.03 2.67
CA PRO A 126 -26.76 -1.45 2.74
C PRO A 126 -26.58 -0.67 4.06
N PHE A 127 -25.40 -0.82 4.63
CA PHE A 127 -24.94 -0.06 5.78
C PHE A 127 -23.88 0.94 5.29
N THR A 128 -23.94 2.17 5.78
CA THR A 128 -22.97 3.21 5.44
C THR A 128 -22.28 3.72 6.69
N GLN A 129 -20.95 3.82 6.62
CA GLN A 129 -20.13 4.37 7.70
C GLN A 129 -19.02 5.24 7.13
N GLN A 130 -18.61 6.28 7.87
CA GLN A 130 -17.49 7.13 7.53
C GLN A 130 -16.36 6.97 8.55
N PHE A 131 -15.14 7.00 8.04
CA PHE A 131 -13.90 7.06 8.83
C PHE A 131 -13.10 8.30 8.42
N PHE A 132 -12.42 8.90 9.39
CA PHE A 132 -11.66 10.12 9.18
C PHE A 132 -10.20 9.90 9.52
N PHE A 133 -9.32 10.21 8.58
CA PHE A 133 -7.87 10.09 8.69
C PHE A 133 -7.22 11.47 8.59
N LYS A 134 -6.08 11.65 9.27
CA LYS A 134 -5.34 12.92 9.26
C LYS A 134 -4.58 13.18 7.95
N THR A 135 -4.47 12.18 7.09
CA THR A 135 -3.74 12.23 5.82
C THR A 135 -4.53 11.49 4.74
N PRO A 136 -4.46 11.91 3.47
CA PRO A 136 -5.11 11.19 2.39
C PRO A 136 -4.48 9.84 2.07
N VAL A 137 -3.20 9.62 2.42
CA VAL A 137 -2.54 8.32 2.23
C VAL A 137 -2.92 7.40 3.38
N VAL A 138 -3.79 6.44 3.10
CA VAL A 138 -4.29 5.42 4.03
C VAL A 138 -3.99 4.05 3.44
N ALA A 139 -3.31 3.19 4.17
CA ALA A 139 -3.08 1.81 3.74
C ALA A 139 -4.39 1.02 3.84
N ILE A 140 -4.70 0.27 2.79
CA ILE A 140 -5.82 -0.66 2.79
C ILE A 140 -5.23 -2.05 2.97
N LEU A 141 -5.62 -2.73 4.05
CA LEU A 141 -5.11 -4.07 4.38
C LEU A 141 -6.29 -4.95 4.79
N ASP A 142 -6.78 -5.73 3.85
CA ASP A 142 -7.85 -6.68 4.09
C ASP A 142 -7.34 -8.10 4.30
N ASP A 143 -8.13 -8.91 4.97
CA ASP A 143 -7.81 -10.31 5.20
C ASP A 143 -7.72 -11.09 3.90
N ASN A 144 -6.65 -11.89 3.78
CA ASN A 144 -6.39 -12.78 2.63
C ASN A 144 -6.18 -12.05 1.28
N LEU A 145 -5.81 -10.76 1.31
CA LEU A 145 -5.46 -9.95 0.15
C LEU A 145 -4.02 -9.42 0.32
N TYR A 146 -3.06 -10.27 0.05
CA TYR A 146 -1.64 -10.08 0.40
C TYR A 146 -0.91 -9.09 -0.52
N HIS A 147 -1.41 -8.88 -1.75
CA HIS A 147 -0.88 -7.86 -2.67
C HIS A 147 -0.94 -6.44 -2.09
N GLN A 148 -1.83 -6.19 -1.13
CA GLN A 148 -1.95 -4.90 -0.45
C GLN A 148 -0.71 -4.60 0.42
N TYR A 149 -0.01 -5.62 0.89
CA TYR A 149 1.29 -5.46 1.57
C TYR A 149 2.43 -5.11 0.60
N ALA A 150 2.32 -5.45 -0.69
CA ALA A 150 3.25 -4.95 -1.70
C ALA A 150 3.09 -3.44 -1.90
N ILE A 151 1.85 -2.95 -1.91
CA ILE A 151 1.54 -1.51 -1.95
C ILE A 151 2.08 -0.82 -0.69
N LEU A 152 1.86 -1.39 0.49
CA LEU A 152 2.40 -0.86 1.76
C LEU A 152 3.93 -0.77 1.72
N ALA A 153 4.62 -1.78 1.17
CA ALA A 153 6.07 -1.77 1.03
C ALA A 153 6.56 -0.67 0.07
N ASP A 154 5.77 -0.35 -0.96
CA ASP A 154 6.03 0.77 -1.86
C ASP A 154 5.79 2.14 -1.21
N LEU A 155 4.91 2.23 -0.22
CA LEU A 155 4.67 3.46 0.56
C LEU A 155 5.78 3.74 1.58
N TYR A 156 6.56 2.73 1.99
CA TYR A 156 7.66 2.92 2.94
C TYR A 156 8.80 3.71 2.29
N ASP A 157 9.17 4.83 2.90
CA ASP A 157 10.28 5.68 2.41
C ASP A 157 11.64 5.14 2.85
N TRP A 158 12.26 4.34 2.01
CA TRP A 158 13.57 3.73 2.24
C TRP A 158 14.70 4.76 2.44
N SER A 159 14.53 6.00 2.00
CA SER A 159 15.53 7.06 2.16
C SER A 159 15.56 7.61 3.58
N LYS A 160 14.43 7.60 4.29
CA LYS A 160 14.31 8.11 5.65
C LYS A 160 14.82 7.14 6.70
N LYS A 161 14.87 5.85 6.38
CA LYS A 161 15.20 4.76 7.33
C LYS A 161 14.40 4.84 8.65
N GLY A 162 14.42 3.73 9.40
CA GLY A 162 13.73 3.65 10.69
C GLY A 162 12.21 3.52 10.56
N GLN A 163 11.56 3.79 11.67
CA GLN A 163 10.14 3.54 11.86
C GLN A 163 9.28 4.60 11.18
N GLN A 164 8.30 4.18 10.38
CA GLN A 164 7.30 5.03 9.74
C GLN A 164 5.90 4.54 10.09
N THR A 165 5.00 5.48 10.31
CA THR A 165 3.64 5.20 10.78
C THR A 165 2.64 5.51 9.67
N PHE A 166 1.73 4.58 9.41
CA PHE A 166 0.69 4.69 8.40
C PHE A 166 -0.69 4.51 9.03
N PRO A 167 -1.67 5.37 8.73
CA PRO A 167 -3.05 5.04 8.99
C PRO A 167 -3.46 3.86 8.13
N VAL A 168 -4.30 2.99 8.66
CA VAL A 168 -4.80 1.79 7.99
C VAL A 168 -6.32 1.71 8.12
N LEU A 169 -6.96 1.18 7.09
CA LEU A 169 -8.32 0.70 7.13
C LEU A 169 -8.33 -0.78 6.79
N ILE A 170 -9.02 -1.58 7.60
CA ILE A 170 -9.33 -2.99 7.35
C ILE A 170 -10.82 -3.05 6.99
N PRO A 171 -11.18 -2.94 5.70
CA PRO A 171 -12.56 -2.81 5.27
C PRO A 171 -13.45 -3.98 5.67
N GLN A 172 -12.96 -5.21 5.58
CA GLN A 172 -13.72 -6.42 5.97
C GLN A 172 -14.12 -6.41 7.45
N GLU A 173 -13.32 -5.79 8.29
CA GLU A 173 -13.59 -5.65 9.73
C GLU A 173 -14.23 -4.31 10.10
N MET A 174 -14.36 -3.37 9.16
CA MET A 174 -14.79 -2.00 9.41
C MET A 174 -13.93 -1.31 10.49
N THR A 175 -12.62 -1.60 10.49
CA THR A 175 -11.71 -1.17 11.55
C THR A 175 -10.65 -0.21 11.00
N PRO A 176 -10.68 1.07 11.43
CA PRO A 176 -9.59 2.00 11.20
C PRO A 176 -8.51 1.83 12.28
N GLY A 177 -7.27 2.06 11.91
CA GLY A 177 -6.16 1.91 12.85
C GLY A 177 -4.90 2.63 12.41
N THR A 178 -3.82 2.22 13.03
CA THR A 178 -2.48 2.72 12.74
C THR A 178 -1.51 1.55 12.80
N ILE A 179 -0.66 1.44 11.80
CA ILE A 179 0.42 0.47 11.76
C ILE A 179 1.76 1.19 11.69
N THR A 180 2.77 0.49 12.14
CA THR A 180 4.16 0.94 12.06
C THR A 180 4.94 0.02 11.16
N VAL A 181 5.75 0.59 10.28
CA VAL A 181 6.62 -0.14 9.35
C VAL A 181 8.06 0.28 9.60
N GLU A 182 8.95 -0.69 9.72
CA GLU A 182 10.37 -0.46 10.01
C GLU A 182 11.24 -1.39 9.14
N ALA A 183 12.30 -0.84 8.53
CA ALA A 183 13.28 -1.66 7.83
C ALA A 183 14.15 -2.43 8.83
N LEU A 184 14.27 -3.74 8.59
CA LEU A 184 15.19 -4.62 9.29
C LEU A 184 16.46 -4.85 8.45
N ASP A 185 17.50 -5.41 9.08
CA ASP A 185 18.67 -5.86 8.34
C ASP A 185 18.26 -6.88 7.28
N PRO A 186 18.84 -6.81 6.06
CA PRO A 186 18.56 -7.80 5.02
C PRO A 186 18.92 -9.23 5.47
N GLU A 187 18.24 -10.21 4.87
CA GLU A 187 18.46 -11.63 5.18
C GLU A 187 18.84 -12.39 3.91
N ASP A 188 19.93 -13.18 3.97
CA ASP A 188 20.26 -14.11 2.88
C ASP A 188 19.33 -15.32 2.93
N GLN A 189 18.61 -15.55 1.83
CA GLN A 189 17.79 -16.74 1.63
C GLN A 189 18.16 -17.39 0.29
N GLY A 190 18.91 -18.47 0.35
CA GLY A 190 19.31 -19.22 -0.83
C GLY A 190 20.16 -18.44 -1.84
N GLY A 191 21.05 -17.58 -1.36
CA GLY A 191 21.93 -16.73 -2.16
C GLY A 191 21.27 -15.43 -2.65
N LYS A 192 20.06 -15.12 -2.20
CA LYS A 192 19.38 -13.85 -2.43
C LYS A 192 19.35 -13.02 -1.15
N ASN A 193 19.85 -11.81 -1.24
CA ASN A 193 19.80 -10.85 -0.13
C ASN A 193 18.46 -10.11 -0.13
N LEU A 194 17.49 -10.63 0.62
CA LEU A 194 16.14 -10.07 0.71
C LEU A 194 16.10 -8.89 1.66
N GLN A 195 15.55 -7.76 1.20
CA GLN A 195 15.19 -6.65 2.07
C GLN A 195 14.01 -7.04 2.94
N ARG A 196 13.96 -6.51 4.17
CA ARG A 196 12.90 -6.85 5.11
C ARG A 196 12.25 -5.60 5.67
N LEU A 197 10.92 -5.67 5.80
CA LEU A 197 10.13 -4.69 6.55
C LEU A 197 9.37 -5.42 7.65
N LYS A 198 9.48 -4.92 8.87
CA LYS A 198 8.65 -5.30 9.99
C LYS A 198 7.41 -4.40 9.96
N VAL A 199 6.24 -5.00 9.93
CA VAL A 199 4.95 -4.32 10.07
C VAL A 199 4.35 -4.74 11.39
N HIS A 200 4.00 -3.81 12.23
CA HIS A 200 3.38 -4.14 13.51
C HIS A 200 2.27 -3.17 13.90
N SER A 201 1.28 -3.70 14.58
CA SER A 201 0.25 -2.97 15.32
C SER A 201 0.29 -3.41 16.78
N GLN A 202 -0.73 -3.04 17.58
CA GLN A 202 -0.82 -3.45 18.96
C GLN A 202 -0.85 -4.98 19.11
N ASP A 203 -1.50 -5.70 18.20
CA ASP A 203 -1.82 -7.13 18.34
C ASP A 203 -1.17 -8.02 17.25
N LEU A 204 -0.51 -7.42 16.24
CA LEU A 204 0.01 -8.14 15.10
C LEU A 204 1.43 -7.73 14.77
N GLU A 205 2.30 -8.71 14.55
CA GLU A 205 3.64 -8.54 14.01
C GLU A 205 3.82 -9.40 12.75
N ILE A 206 4.21 -8.75 11.65
CA ILE A 206 4.41 -9.36 10.34
C ILE A 206 5.78 -8.96 9.83
N THR A 207 6.48 -9.86 9.15
CA THR A 207 7.70 -9.54 8.40
C THR A 207 7.45 -9.72 6.89
N LEU A 208 7.68 -8.66 6.13
CA LEU A 208 7.67 -8.67 4.68
C LEU A 208 9.09 -8.90 4.16
N TYR A 209 9.26 -9.77 3.18
CA TYR A 209 10.52 -10.06 2.50
C TYR A 209 10.42 -9.64 1.05
N LEU A 210 11.38 -8.82 0.60
CA LEU A 210 11.37 -8.25 -0.73
C LEU A 210 12.65 -8.61 -1.50
N ASP A 211 12.50 -9.07 -2.74
CA ASP A 211 13.56 -9.19 -3.74
C ASP A 211 13.56 -7.91 -4.61
N GLY A 212 14.42 -6.97 -4.29
CA GLY A 212 14.33 -5.59 -4.77
C GLY A 212 13.05 -4.92 -4.23
N ARG A 213 12.11 -4.58 -5.13
CA ARG A 213 10.81 -4.01 -4.75
C ARG A 213 9.67 -5.03 -4.76
N ARG A 214 9.95 -6.27 -5.14
CA ARG A 214 8.95 -7.32 -5.27
C ARG A 214 8.74 -8.05 -3.96
N LEU A 215 7.53 -8.04 -3.44
CA LEU A 215 7.17 -8.84 -2.27
C LEU A 215 7.21 -10.34 -2.65
N VAL A 216 8.05 -11.11 -1.94
CA VAL A 216 8.24 -12.55 -2.20
C VAL A 216 7.75 -13.43 -1.07
N ARG A 217 7.68 -12.90 0.16
CA ARG A 217 7.20 -13.64 1.32
C ARG A 217 6.65 -12.69 2.38
N ILE A 218 5.62 -13.14 3.08
CA ILE A 218 5.12 -12.54 4.32
C ILE A 218 5.20 -13.62 5.39
N ALA A 219 5.79 -13.32 6.54
CA ALA A 219 5.80 -14.21 7.69
C ALA A 219 4.96 -13.63 8.81
N VAL A 220 4.08 -14.46 9.40
CA VAL A 220 3.22 -14.13 10.54
C VAL A 220 3.50 -15.13 11.65
N PRO A 221 4.57 -14.92 12.47
CA PRO A 221 5.02 -15.91 13.44
C PRO A 221 3.96 -16.29 14.48
N SER A 222 3.16 -15.33 14.93
CA SER A 222 2.10 -15.56 15.93
C SER A 222 1.03 -16.55 15.46
N ALA A 223 0.80 -16.63 14.16
CA ALA A 223 -0.17 -17.54 13.54
C ALA A 223 0.49 -18.81 12.96
N ASN A 224 1.82 -18.95 13.04
CA ASN A 224 2.58 -19.96 12.32
C ASN A 224 2.18 -20.03 10.84
N ALA A 225 2.07 -18.83 10.24
CA ALA A 225 1.62 -18.64 8.87
C ALA A 225 2.69 -18.00 8.01
N GLU A 226 2.73 -18.40 6.76
CA GLU A 226 3.57 -17.82 5.71
C GLU A 226 2.78 -17.67 4.42
N ILE A 227 2.95 -16.53 3.79
CA ILE A 227 2.44 -16.28 2.45
C ILE A 227 3.67 -16.24 1.53
N VAL A 228 3.71 -17.12 0.55
CA VAL A 228 4.89 -17.31 -0.30
C VAL A 228 4.51 -17.09 -1.76
N ARG A 229 5.31 -16.31 -2.45
CA ARG A 229 5.15 -16.06 -3.89
C ARG A 229 5.51 -17.31 -4.70
N GLU A 230 4.70 -17.62 -5.74
CA GLU A 230 4.95 -18.65 -6.74
C GLU A 230 5.78 -18.12 -7.93
#